data_2dd85fb6f9297ac9a827bbedbbef0799
#
_entry.id   2dd85fb6f9297ac9a827bbedbbef0799
#
_cell.length_a   1.000
_cell.length_b   1.000
_cell.length_c   1.000
_cell.angle_alpha   90.00
_cell.angle_beta   90.00
_cell.angle_gamma   90.00
#
_symmetry.space_group_name_H-M   'P 1'
#
loop_
_entity.id
_entity.type
_entity.pdbx_description
1 polymer ?
#
loop_
_entity_poly.entity_id
_entity_poly.type
_entity_poly.pdbx_seq_one_letter_code
_entity_poly.pdbx_strand_id
1 'polypeptide(L)'
;NKMDRDANDTFDLLDEIEKELGIATCPINWPIGSGKNFKGVYDRNTREIMTFSDTLKGTKEGTEKHISVDDPALIAEIGQDAYDKLMEEIELLDGASAEFDQELVTKGELSPVFFGSALTNFGVETFLQHFLKMTYSPLPRKADIGEVDPFGEDFSAFVFKIQANMNKAHRDRIAFMRICSGKFTAGMEVTHVQGGNKKIKLSQPQQMMAQ
;
A
#
# COMPACT_ATOMS: atom_id res chain seq x y z
N ASN A 1 9.04 -1.85 1.37
CA ASN A 1 9.03 -3.26 1.74
C ASN A 1 10.46 -3.83 1.75
N LYS A 2 10.68 -4.93 2.46
CA LYS A 2 11.97 -5.64 2.56
C LYS A 2 13.03 -4.92 3.39
N MET A 3 12.64 -4.17 4.42
CA MET A 3 13.59 -3.53 5.34
C MET A 3 14.43 -4.53 6.16
N ASP A 4 14.06 -5.82 6.12
CA ASP A 4 14.86 -6.95 6.61
C ASP A 4 16.12 -7.23 5.79
N ARG A 5 16.33 -6.52 4.68
CA ARG A 5 17.50 -6.58 3.81
C ARG A 5 18.19 -5.22 3.74
N ASP A 6 19.47 -5.23 3.37
CA ASP A 6 20.18 -4.00 3.09
C ASP A 6 19.46 -3.22 1.99
N ALA A 7 19.20 -1.96 2.25
CA ALA A 7 18.46 -1.06 1.37
C ALA A 7 19.34 0.14 0.98
N ASN A 8 18.97 0.82 -0.09
CA ASN A 8 19.49 2.14 -0.42
C ASN A 8 19.07 3.15 0.65
N ASP A 9 19.70 4.32 0.62
CA ASP A 9 19.32 5.41 1.50
C ASP A 9 17.83 5.73 1.36
N THR A 10 17.20 6.03 2.48
CA THR A 10 15.75 6.18 2.53
C THR A 10 15.26 7.45 1.81
N PHE A 11 16.03 8.54 1.88
CA PHE A 11 15.74 9.77 1.16
C PHE A 11 15.95 9.60 -0.35
N ASP A 12 17.00 8.90 -0.77
CA ASP A 12 17.23 8.58 -2.18
C ASP A 12 16.08 7.77 -2.77
N LEU A 13 15.47 6.86 -1.99
CA LEU A 13 14.30 6.09 -2.43
C LEU A 13 13.06 6.98 -2.63
N LEU A 14 12.84 8.00 -1.79
CA LEU A 14 11.76 8.95 -1.98
C LEU A 14 11.99 9.80 -3.23
N ASP A 15 13.19 10.32 -3.41
CA ASP A 15 13.59 11.11 -4.59
C ASP A 15 13.42 10.30 -5.89
N GLU A 16 13.78 9.02 -5.89
CA GLU A 16 13.59 8.12 -7.03
C GLU A 16 12.11 7.97 -7.39
N ILE A 17 11.24 7.77 -6.38
CA ILE A 17 9.79 7.67 -6.58
C ILE A 17 9.25 8.96 -7.20
N GLU A 18 9.61 10.10 -6.65
CA GLU A 18 9.16 11.42 -7.14
C GLU A 18 9.61 11.70 -8.56
N LYS A 19 10.87 11.38 -8.86
CA LYS A 19 11.45 11.57 -10.18
C LYS A 19 10.83 10.67 -11.25
N GLU A 20 10.64 9.38 -10.92
CA GLU A 20 10.15 8.40 -11.91
C GLU A 20 8.62 8.48 -12.11
N LEU A 21 7.88 8.81 -11.07
CA LEU A 21 6.41 8.82 -11.12
C LEU A 21 5.81 10.23 -11.24
N GLY A 22 6.58 11.28 -10.92
CA GLY A 22 6.08 12.65 -10.92
C GLY A 22 5.01 12.90 -9.85
N ILE A 23 5.05 12.15 -8.75
CA ILE A 23 4.10 12.22 -7.64
C ILE A 23 4.90 12.55 -6.38
N ALA A 24 4.50 13.57 -5.62
CA ALA A 24 5.14 13.88 -4.36
C ALA A 24 5.00 12.73 -3.36
N THR A 25 5.97 12.55 -2.48
CA THR A 25 5.96 11.53 -1.45
C THR A 25 5.70 12.13 -0.06
N CYS A 26 4.93 11.39 0.75
CA CYS A 26 4.70 11.69 2.16
C CYS A 26 5.03 10.47 3.01
N PRO A 27 6.23 10.37 3.61
CA PRO A 27 6.55 9.27 4.50
C PRO A 27 5.71 9.39 5.78
N ILE A 28 4.91 8.34 6.06
CA ILE A 28 4.06 8.25 7.25
C ILE A 28 4.83 7.63 8.41
N ASN A 29 5.69 6.67 8.12
CA ASN A 29 6.64 6.12 9.06
C ASN A 29 8.06 6.20 8.50
N TRP A 30 9.05 6.04 9.37
CA TRP A 30 10.46 6.10 9.01
C TRP A 30 11.25 4.91 9.59
N PRO A 31 12.08 4.23 8.81
CA PRO A 31 12.80 3.06 9.29
C PRO A 31 14.04 3.46 10.10
N ILE A 32 14.30 2.73 11.16
CA ILE A 32 15.50 2.86 11.97
C ILE A 32 16.48 1.78 11.54
N GLY A 33 17.37 2.13 10.61
CA GLY A 33 18.30 1.21 9.99
C GLY A 33 17.67 0.31 8.93
N SER A 34 18.47 -0.62 8.39
CA SER A 34 18.03 -1.63 7.40
C SER A 34 18.81 -2.94 7.57
N GLY A 35 18.33 -4.02 7.00
CA GLY A 35 18.97 -5.32 7.05
C GLY A 35 19.15 -5.82 8.47
N LYS A 36 20.37 -6.20 8.82
CA LYS A 36 20.73 -6.67 10.17
C LYS A 36 20.67 -5.57 11.23
N ASN A 37 20.76 -4.31 10.80
CA ASN A 37 20.74 -3.14 11.68
C ASN A 37 19.34 -2.54 11.83
N PHE A 38 18.33 -3.17 11.26
CA PHE A 38 16.94 -2.72 11.37
C PHE A 38 16.44 -2.88 12.79
N LYS A 39 16.13 -1.76 13.45
CA LYS A 39 15.72 -1.70 14.85
C LYS A 39 14.23 -1.51 15.05
N GLY A 40 13.58 -0.84 14.10
CA GLY A 40 12.19 -0.45 14.25
C GLY A 40 11.74 0.53 13.18
N VAL A 41 10.52 1.04 13.34
CA VAL A 41 10.01 2.18 12.60
C VAL A 41 9.53 3.27 13.55
N TYR A 42 9.77 4.50 13.16
CA TYR A 42 9.21 5.69 13.79
C TYR A 42 7.90 6.06 13.08
N ASP A 43 6.80 6.18 13.79
CA ASP A 43 5.53 6.70 13.28
C ASP A 43 5.50 8.22 13.47
N ARG A 44 5.39 8.97 12.37
CA ARG A 44 5.41 10.44 12.40
C ARG A 44 4.17 11.05 13.02
N ASN A 45 3.03 10.36 12.94
CA ASN A 45 1.76 10.88 13.47
C ASN A 45 1.68 10.76 14.99
N THR A 46 2.13 9.62 15.53
CA THR A 46 2.09 9.37 16.98
C THR A 46 3.35 9.80 17.71
N ARG A 47 4.46 10.02 16.96
CA ARG A 47 5.81 10.25 17.47
C ARG A 47 6.32 9.11 18.35
N GLU A 48 5.92 7.90 18.00
CA GLU A 48 6.32 6.67 18.68
C GLU A 48 7.22 5.81 17.80
N ILE A 49 8.12 5.10 18.43
CA ILE A 49 8.94 4.08 17.79
C ILE A 49 8.33 2.72 18.12
N MET A 50 8.10 1.95 17.08
CA MET A 50 7.73 0.54 17.19
C MET A 50 8.99 -0.30 17.01
N THR A 51 9.39 -0.99 18.07
CA THR A 51 10.46 -1.98 18.03
C THR A 51 9.87 -3.37 18.15
N PHE A 52 10.60 -4.35 17.65
CA PHE A 52 10.18 -5.75 17.71
C PHE A 52 11.26 -6.53 18.45
N SER A 53 10.87 -7.19 19.52
CA SER A 53 11.74 -8.17 20.17
C SER A 53 12.02 -9.32 19.19
N ASP A 54 13.25 -9.82 19.16
CA ASP A 54 13.69 -10.95 18.35
C ASP A 54 12.69 -12.10 18.38
N THR A 55 11.80 -12.14 17.40
CA THR A 55 10.92 -13.26 17.19
C THR A 55 11.29 -14.00 15.93
N LEU A 56 11.66 -15.22 16.15
CA LEU A 56 11.84 -16.27 15.17
C LEU A 56 10.84 -16.16 14.01
N LYS A 57 11.41 -15.89 12.82
CA LYS A 57 10.85 -16.17 11.49
C LYS A 57 9.36 -16.61 11.48
N GLY A 58 8.47 -15.65 11.33
CA GLY A 58 7.22 -15.87 10.60
C GLY A 58 6.05 -16.56 11.32
N THR A 59 6.12 -16.96 12.59
CA THR A 59 5.07 -17.81 13.18
C THR A 59 4.63 -17.49 14.61
N LYS A 60 5.14 -16.45 15.25
CA LYS A 60 4.64 -15.98 16.56
C LYS A 60 4.44 -14.48 16.51
N GLU A 61 3.31 -14.04 17.09
CA GLU A 61 3.06 -12.64 17.41
C GLU A 61 4.23 -12.12 18.22
N GLY A 62 5.08 -11.30 17.58
CA GLY A 62 6.13 -10.57 18.27
C GLY A 62 5.45 -9.53 19.15
N THR A 63 5.92 -9.37 20.35
CA THR A 63 5.44 -8.28 21.20
C THR A 63 6.00 -6.98 20.63
N GLU A 64 5.15 -6.20 19.98
CA GLU A 64 5.47 -4.82 19.59
C GLU A 64 5.62 -3.99 20.86
N LYS A 65 6.73 -3.26 20.95
CA LYS A 65 6.91 -2.24 21.98
C LYS A 65 6.75 -0.88 21.33
N HIS A 66 5.91 -0.05 21.92
CA HIS A 66 5.75 1.34 21.56
C HIS A 66 6.48 2.21 22.58
N ILE A 67 7.43 3.01 22.10
CA ILE A 67 8.25 3.89 22.93
C ILE A 67 8.17 5.29 22.30
N SER A 68 7.81 6.29 23.13
CA SER A 68 7.84 7.68 22.66
C SER A 68 9.26 8.07 22.22
N VAL A 69 9.36 8.89 21.18
CA VAL A 69 10.65 9.43 20.72
C VAL A 69 11.36 10.24 21.82
N ASP A 70 10.60 10.81 22.75
CA ASP A 70 11.10 11.62 23.85
C ASP A 70 11.40 10.80 25.11
N ASP A 71 11.18 9.47 25.09
CA ASP A 71 11.44 8.60 26.25
C ASP A 71 12.94 8.26 26.32
N PRO A 72 13.62 8.55 27.44
CA PRO A 72 15.03 8.18 27.63
C PRO A 72 15.32 6.68 27.47
N ALA A 73 14.31 5.82 27.69
CA ALA A 73 14.44 4.37 27.50
C ALA A 73 14.71 3.99 26.03
N LEU A 74 14.38 4.85 25.06
CA LEU A 74 14.59 4.61 23.65
C LEU A 74 16.07 4.37 23.33
N ILE A 75 16.97 5.15 23.92
CA ILE A 75 18.43 5.00 23.71
C ILE A 75 18.90 3.61 24.13
N ALA A 76 18.38 3.10 25.25
CA ALA A 76 18.72 1.77 25.71
C ALA A 76 18.19 0.66 24.78
N GLU A 77 17.07 0.90 24.10
CA GLU A 77 16.44 -0.07 23.20
C GLU A 77 17.14 -0.10 21.82
N ILE A 78 17.41 1.06 21.20
CA ILE A 78 17.94 1.12 19.83
C ILE A 78 19.45 1.41 19.77
N GLY A 79 20.06 1.90 20.84
CA GLY A 79 21.45 2.33 20.94
C GLY A 79 21.65 3.80 20.55
N GLN A 80 22.73 4.42 21.07
CA GLN A 80 23.00 5.85 20.93
C GLN A 80 23.15 6.26 19.45
N ASP A 81 23.96 5.54 18.68
CA ASP A 81 24.22 5.89 17.27
C ASP A 81 22.95 5.88 16.42
N ALA A 82 22.05 4.90 16.65
CA ALA A 82 20.78 4.82 15.93
C ALA A 82 19.81 5.92 16.39
N TYR A 83 19.86 6.28 17.65
CA TYR A 83 19.06 7.39 18.19
C TYR A 83 19.48 8.73 17.61
N ASP A 84 20.79 9.03 17.62
CA ASP A 84 21.32 10.29 17.11
C ASP A 84 20.98 10.44 15.62
N LYS A 85 21.20 9.39 14.83
CA LYS A 85 20.83 9.37 13.42
C LYS A 85 19.32 9.57 13.22
N LEU A 86 18.47 8.90 13.99
CA LEU A 86 17.03 9.05 13.90
C LEU A 86 16.61 10.49 14.18
N MET A 87 17.19 11.15 15.18
CA MET A 87 16.84 12.54 15.51
C MET A 87 17.22 13.51 14.39
N GLU A 88 18.38 13.32 13.75
CA GLU A 88 18.77 14.09 12.56
C GLU A 88 17.80 13.86 11.39
N GLU A 89 17.41 12.61 11.14
CA GLU A 89 16.46 12.26 10.07
C GLU A 89 15.06 12.80 10.35
N ILE A 90 14.58 12.82 11.60
CA ILE A 90 13.30 13.43 11.99
C ILE A 90 13.31 14.94 11.70
N GLU A 91 14.40 15.65 12.06
CA GLU A 91 14.52 17.08 11.78
C GLU A 91 14.46 17.36 10.27
N LEU A 92 15.12 16.55 9.46
CA LEU A 92 15.07 16.66 7.99
C LEU A 92 13.67 16.37 7.45
N LEU A 93 13.01 15.34 7.97
CA LEU A 93 11.63 14.98 7.57
C LEU A 93 10.63 16.09 7.90
N ASP A 94 10.72 16.65 9.09
CA ASP A 94 9.83 17.71 9.54
C ASP A 94 10.07 19.02 8.79
N GLY A 95 11.30 19.24 8.30
CA GLY A 95 11.65 20.44 7.55
C GLY A 95 11.45 20.36 6.02
N ALA A 96 11.55 19.17 5.43
CA ALA A 96 11.65 19.03 3.97
C ALA A 96 10.59 18.11 3.34
N SER A 97 9.99 17.19 4.07
CA SER A 97 9.00 16.29 3.48
C SER A 97 7.59 16.88 3.48
N ALA A 98 6.78 16.50 2.49
CA ALA A 98 5.38 16.88 2.44
C ALA A 98 4.61 16.35 3.66
N GLU A 99 3.68 17.15 4.14
CA GLU A 99 2.68 16.72 5.10
C GLU A 99 1.59 15.89 4.41
N PHE A 100 0.92 15.03 5.18
CA PHE A 100 -0.18 14.23 4.65
C PHE A 100 -1.37 15.13 4.29
N ASP A 101 -1.77 15.05 3.02
CA ASP A 101 -2.96 15.75 2.50
C ASP A 101 -3.86 14.74 1.76
N GLN A 102 -5.04 14.52 2.31
CA GLN A 102 -6.00 13.54 1.77
C GLN A 102 -6.52 13.93 0.38
N GLU A 103 -6.66 15.22 0.08
CA GLU A 103 -7.13 15.66 -1.24
C GLU A 103 -6.06 15.40 -2.31
N LEU A 104 -4.80 15.68 -2.01
CA LEU A 104 -3.68 15.42 -2.91
C LEU A 104 -3.52 13.92 -3.15
N VAL A 105 -3.68 13.08 -2.11
CA VAL A 105 -3.68 11.63 -2.25
C VAL A 105 -4.81 11.15 -3.15
N THR A 106 -6.01 11.70 -2.98
CA THR A 106 -7.18 11.36 -3.81
C THR A 106 -7.00 11.76 -5.27
N LYS A 107 -6.33 12.89 -5.52
CA LYS A 107 -5.99 13.37 -6.88
C LYS A 107 -4.85 12.58 -7.51
N GLY A 108 -4.09 11.81 -6.73
CA GLY A 108 -2.89 11.10 -7.19
C GLY A 108 -1.66 12.00 -7.33
N GLU A 109 -1.64 13.14 -6.65
CA GLU A 109 -0.55 14.12 -6.65
C GLU A 109 0.41 13.89 -5.47
N LEU A 110 -0.04 13.19 -4.42
CA LEU A 110 0.73 12.81 -3.24
C LEU A 110 0.58 11.32 -2.95
N SER A 111 1.68 10.65 -2.64
CA SER A 111 1.69 9.24 -2.27
C SER A 111 2.16 9.04 -0.82
N PRO A 112 1.34 8.49 0.08
CA PRO A 112 1.80 8.06 1.39
C PRO A 112 2.81 6.92 1.24
N VAL A 113 3.94 7.02 1.94
CA VAL A 113 5.02 6.03 1.91
C VAL A 113 5.16 5.37 3.27
N PHE A 114 5.26 4.04 3.26
CA PHE A 114 5.46 3.22 4.44
C PHE A 114 6.66 2.31 4.27
N PHE A 115 7.47 2.21 5.30
CA PHE A 115 8.60 1.31 5.38
C PHE A 115 8.27 0.12 6.28
N GLY A 116 8.67 -1.07 5.88
CA GLY A 116 8.39 -2.29 6.62
C GLY A 116 8.92 -3.53 5.92
N SER A 117 8.63 -4.70 6.48
CA SER A 117 8.96 -6.01 5.90
C SER A 117 7.79 -6.97 6.03
N ALA A 118 7.18 -7.31 4.90
CA ALA A 118 6.10 -8.29 4.86
C ALA A 118 6.58 -9.71 5.19
N LEU A 119 7.86 -10.04 4.92
CA LEU A 119 8.43 -11.35 5.23
C LEU A 119 8.50 -11.59 6.74
N THR A 120 8.86 -10.57 7.50
CA THR A 120 8.97 -10.63 8.95
C THR A 120 7.71 -10.13 9.66
N ASN A 121 6.69 -9.77 8.89
CA ASN A 121 5.43 -9.16 9.35
C ASN A 121 5.63 -7.84 10.11
N PHE A 122 6.71 -7.12 9.78
CA PHE A 122 7.12 -5.90 10.46
C PHE A 122 6.47 -4.67 9.84
N GLY A 123 5.79 -3.84 10.66
CA GLY A 123 5.13 -2.62 10.23
C GLY A 123 3.89 -2.84 9.35
N VAL A 124 3.44 -4.10 9.16
CA VAL A 124 2.28 -4.43 8.32
C VAL A 124 0.99 -4.02 8.99
N GLU A 125 0.85 -4.26 10.29
CA GLU A 125 -0.35 -3.89 11.03
C GLU A 125 -0.55 -2.38 11.03
N THR A 126 0.49 -1.62 11.37
CA THR A 126 0.46 -0.15 11.35
C THR A 126 0.13 0.38 9.96
N PHE A 127 0.75 -0.19 8.90
CA PHE A 127 0.40 0.15 7.53
C PHE A 127 -1.09 -0.06 7.26
N LEU A 128 -1.66 -1.21 7.64
CA LEU A 128 -3.08 -1.50 7.41
C LEU A 128 -3.99 -0.56 8.19
N GLN A 129 -3.65 -0.21 9.43
CA GLN A 129 -4.41 0.75 10.23
C GLN A 129 -4.45 2.13 9.58
N HIS A 130 -3.31 2.62 9.08
CA HIS A 130 -3.25 3.89 8.34
C HIS A 130 -3.98 3.77 7.00
N PHE A 131 -3.79 2.68 6.27
CA PHE A 131 -4.43 2.43 4.99
C PHE A 131 -5.96 2.51 5.10
N LEU A 132 -6.55 1.88 6.13
CA LEU A 132 -8.00 1.94 6.36
C LEU A 132 -8.52 3.36 6.62
N LYS A 133 -7.70 4.24 7.21
CA LYS A 133 -8.07 5.64 7.46
C LYS A 133 -7.92 6.52 6.22
N MET A 134 -6.99 6.18 5.34
CA MET A 134 -6.67 6.95 4.14
C MET A 134 -7.51 6.58 2.92
N THR A 135 -8.09 5.37 2.90
CA THR A 135 -8.84 4.88 1.75
C THR A 135 -10.30 5.27 1.82
N TYR A 136 -10.80 5.71 0.67
CA TYR A 136 -12.23 5.94 0.48
C TYR A 136 -12.93 4.72 -0.12
N SER A 137 -14.25 4.72 -0.01
CA SER A 137 -15.10 3.87 -0.85
C SER A 137 -14.82 4.13 -2.33
N PRO A 138 -15.12 3.19 -3.23
CA PRO A 138 -14.96 3.41 -4.66
C PRO A 138 -15.60 4.72 -5.11
N LEU A 139 -14.85 5.50 -5.88
CA LEU A 139 -15.32 6.78 -6.42
C LEU A 139 -16.15 6.55 -7.69
N PRO A 140 -17.10 7.46 -7.99
CA PRO A 140 -17.84 7.45 -9.23
C PRO A 140 -16.92 7.43 -10.46
N ARG A 141 -17.37 6.79 -11.54
CA ARG A 141 -16.63 6.68 -12.79
C ARG A 141 -17.35 7.39 -13.93
N LYS A 142 -16.59 8.18 -14.68
CA LYS A 142 -17.12 8.82 -15.90
C LYS A 142 -17.33 7.77 -17.00
N ALA A 143 -18.48 7.80 -17.64
CA ALA A 143 -18.83 6.99 -18.80
C ALA A 143 -19.55 7.86 -19.85
N ASP A 144 -19.78 7.31 -21.04
CA ASP A 144 -20.47 8.03 -22.14
C ASP A 144 -21.93 8.41 -21.74
N ILE A 145 -22.52 7.63 -20.85
CA ILE A 145 -23.89 7.86 -20.33
C ILE A 145 -23.94 8.82 -19.14
N GLY A 146 -22.78 9.38 -18.71
CA GLY A 146 -22.67 10.22 -17.53
C GLY A 146 -21.80 9.59 -16.44
N GLU A 147 -22.04 10.01 -15.21
CA GLU A 147 -21.31 9.50 -14.05
C GLU A 147 -21.97 8.24 -13.49
N VAL A 148 -21.20 7.17 -13.31
CA VAL A 148 -21.66 5.90 -12.75
C VAL A 148 -21.43 5.92 -11.25
N ASP A 149 -22.53 5.90 -10.48
CA ASP A 149 -22.49 5.80 -9.01
C ASP A 149 -22.08 4.36 -8.60
N PRO A 150 -20.99 4.18 -7.82
CA PRO A 150 -20.55 2.87 -7.36
C PRO A 150 -21.58 2.15 -6.46
N PHE A 151 -22.50 2.88 -5.85
CA PHE A 151 -23.59 2.34 -5.01
C PHE A 151 -24.87 2.07 -5.79
N GLY A 152 -24.88 2.34 -7.12
CA GLY A 152 -26.02 2.02 -7.98
C GLY A 152 -26.27 0.51 -8.07
N GLU A 153 -27.53 0.12 -8.24
CA GLU A 153 -27.95 -1.30 -8.31
C GLU A 153 -27.60 -1.95 -9.65
N ASP A 154 -27.55 -1.17 -10.72
CA ASP A 154 -27.25 -1.66 -12.07
C ASP A 154 -25.78 -2.09 -12.18
N PHE A 155 -25.57 -3.31 -12.69
CA PHE A 155 -24.22 -3.81 -12.89
C PHE A 155 -23.54 -3.11 -14.04
N SER A 156 -22.39 -2.50 -13.75
CA SER A 156 -21.49 -1.96 -14.75
C SER A 156 -20.03 -2.31 -14.43
N ALA A 157 -19.24 -2.53 -15.47
CA ALA A 157 -17.85 -2.88 -15.35
C ALA A 157 -17.07 -2.58 -16.63
N PHE A 158 -15.75 -2.48 -16.53
CA PHE A 158 -14.87 -2.41 -17.70
C PHE A 158 -13.68 -3.36 -17.58
N VAL A 159 -13.24 -3.87 -18.72
CA VAL A 159 -12.03 -4.70 -18.80
C VAL A 159 -10.81 -3.78 -18.91
N PHE A 160 -9.91 -3.84 -17.95
CA PHE A 160 -8.69 -3.02 -17.93
C PHE A 160 -7.44 -3.79 -18.36
N LYS A 161 -7.50 -5.12 -18.39
CA LYS A 161 -6.38 -5.98 -18.76
C LYS A 161 -6.89 -7.30 -19.32
N ILE A 162 -6.23 -7.79 -20.38
CA ILE A 162 -6.37 -9.16 -20.86
C ILE A 162 -4.99 -9.81 -20.79
N GLN A 163 -4.88 -10.93 -20.10
CA GLN A 163 -3.63 -11.69 -20.00
C GLN A 163 -3.81 -13.07 -20.60
N ALA A 164 -2.90 -13.44 -21.52
CA ALA A 164 -2.85 -14.77 -22.11
C ALA A 164 -1.86 -15.67 -21.36
N ASN A 165 -2.03 -16.97 -21.49
CA ASN A 165 -1.06 -17.99 -21.07
C ASN A 165 -0.68 -17.96 -19.58
N MET A 166 -1.61 -17.62 -18.70
CA MET A 166 -1.36 -17.74 -17.26
C MET A 166 -1.10 -19.18 -16.83
N ASN A 167 -1.76 -20.12 -17.47
CA ASN A 167 -1.44 -21.54 -17.36
C ASN A 167 -0.78 -22.00 -18.68
N LYS A 168 0.49 -22.45 -18.60
CA LYS A 168 1.25 -22.90 -19.78
C LYS A 168 0.62 -24.12 -20.48
N ALA A 169 -0.21 -24.89 -19.77
CA ALA A 169 -0.93 -26.04 -20.30
C ALA A 169 -2.18 -25.66 -21.11
N HIS A 170 -2.68 -24.44 -20.96
CA HIS A 170 -3.89 -23.95 -21.61
C HIS A 170 -3.62 -22.66 -22.36
N ARG A 171 -4.24 -22.51 -23.53
CA ARG A 171 -4.17 -21.28 -24.35
C ARG A 171 -5.29 -20.30 -23.99
N ASP A 172 -5.60 -20.21 -22.70
CA ASP A 172 -6.67 -19.38 -22.20
C ASP A 172 -6.25 -17.90 -22.10
N ARG A 173 -7.23 -17.03 -22.22
CA ARG A 173 -7.09 -15.61 -21.95
C ARG A 173 -8.00 -15.24 -20.80
N ILE A 174 -7.44 -14.56 -19.81
CA ILE A 174 -8.19 -14.07 -18.67
C ILE A 174 -8.39 -12.57 -18.82
N ALA A 175 -9.65 -12.13 -18.75
CA ALA A 175 -10.01 -10.73 -18.73
C ALA A 175 -10.12 -10.26 -17.28
N PHE A 176 -9.35 -9.24 -16.91
CA PHE A 176 -9.44 -8.57 -15.62
C PHE A 176 -10.45 -7.44 -15.73
N MET A 177 -11.49 -7.55 -14.95
CA MET A 177 -12.62 -6.63 -15.00
C MET A 177 -12.75 -5.85 -13.70
N ARG A 178 -12.84 -4.52 -13.80
CA ARG A 178 -13.20 -3.66 -12.68
C ARG A 178 -14.70 -3.47 -12.63
N ILE A 179 -15.34 -3.88 -11.55
CA ILE A 179 -16.75 -3.59 -11.28
C ILE A 179 -16.84 -2.13 -10.83
N CYS A 180 -17.72 -1.36 -11.46
CA CYS A 180 -17.95 0.06 -11.19
C CYS A 180 -19.24 0.30 -10.39
N SER A 181 -20.27 -0.53 -10.60
CA SER A 181 -21.54 -0.47 -9.87
C SER A 181 -22.22 -1.83 -9.87
N GLY A 182 -23.21 -1.98 -9.01
CA GLY A 182 -24.02 -3.20 -8.88
C GLY A 182 -23.23 -4.37 -8.30
N LYS A 183 -23.81 -5.56 -8.45
CA LYS A 183 -23.27 -6.80 -7.89
C LYS A 183 -22.99 -7.83 -8.97
N PHE A 184 -21.77 -8.36 -8.98
CA PHE A 184 -21.42 -9.49 -9.84
C PHE A 184 -21.99 -10.80 -9.29
N THR A 185 -22.58 -11.59 -10.19
CA THR A 185 -23.00 -12.97 -9.90
C THR A 185 -22.47 -13.88 -11.00
N ALA A 186 -21.84 -15.00 -10.63
CA ALA A 186 -21.34 -15.96 -11.60
C ALA A 186 -22.46 -16.47 -12.50
N GLY A 187 -22.21 -16.45 -13.82
CA GLY A 187 -23.20 -16.86 -14.81
C GLY A 187 -24.20 -15.78 -15.21
N MET A 188 -24.10 -14.56 -14.66
CA MET A 188 -24.95 -13.46 -15.10
C MET A 188 -24.71 -13.12 -16.58
N GLU A 189 -25.78 -12.64 -17.24
CA GLU A 189 -25.73 -12.15 -18.60
C GLU A 189 -25.58 -10.63 -18.59
N VAL A 190 -24.62 -10.12 -19.36
CA VAL A 190 -24.36 -8.69 -19.47
C VAL A 190 -24.33 -8.25 -20.94
N THR A 191 -24.51 -6.96 -21.16
CA THR A 191 -24.39 -6.36 -22.49
C THR A 191 -22.94 -5.91 -22.72
N HIS A 192 -22.27 -6.45 -23.73
CA HIS A 192 -20.96 -6.03 -24.14
C HIS A 192 -21.07 -4.85 -25.12
N VAL A 193 -20.97 -3.64 -24.59
CA VAL A 193 -21.20 -2.39 -25.32
C VAL A 193 -20.24 -2.26 -26.51
N GLN A 194 -18.91 -2.40 -26.29
CA GLN A 194 -17.91 -2.31 -27.35
C GLN A 194 -18.01 -3.44 -28.39
N GLY A 195 -18.66 -4.55 -28.06
CA GLY A 195 -18.94 -5.67 -28.95
C GLY A 195 -20.23 -5.51 -29.77
N GLY A 196 -20.76 -4.30 -29.89
CA GLY A 196 -22.02 -4.03 -30.60
C GLY A 196 -23.25 -4.44 -29.80
N ASN A 197 -23.24 -4.21 -28.51
CA ASN A 197 -24.34 -4.51 -27.58
C ASN A 197 -24.76 -6.00 -27.54
N LYS A 198 -23.81 -6.90 -27.79
CA LYS A 198 -24.06 -8.34 -27.72
C LYS A 198 -24.22 -8.80 -26.29
N LYS A 199 -25.14 -9.71 -26.06
CA LYS A 199 -25.27 -10.40 -24.78
C LYS A 199 -24.16 -11.42 -24.62
N ILE A 200 -23.46 -11.38 -23.48
CA ILE A 200 -22.43 -12.34 -23.10
C ILE A 200 -22.68 -12.85 -21.68
N LYS A 201 -22.34 -14.10 -21.44
CA LYS A 201 -22.47 -14.73 -20.12
C LYS A 201 -21.13 -14.74 -19.41
N LEU A 202 -21.08 -14.22 -18.19
CA LEU A 202 -19.89 -14.21 -17.34
C LEU A 202 -19.89 -15.46 -16.46
N SER A 203 -19.43 -16.60 -17.01
CA SER A 203 -19.68 -17.92 -16.43
C SER A 203 -18.56 -18.49 -15.56
N GLN A 204 -17.33 -18.01 -15.69
CA GLN A 204 -16.15 -18.63 -15.05
C GLN A 204 -15.28 -17.57 -14.38
N PRO A 205 -15.70 -17.01 -13.24
CA PRO A 205 -14.84 -16.13 -12.48
C PRO A 205 -13.63 -16.92 -11.94
N GLN A 206 -12.45 -16.35 -12.08
CA GLN A 206 -11.24 -16.91 -11.51
C GLN A 206 -10.96 -16.29 -10.15
N GLN A 207 -10.57 -17.12 -9.20
CA GLN A 207 -10.08 -16.65 -7.92
C GLN A 207 -8.57 -16.67 -7.94
N MET A 208 -7.95 -15.51 -7.68
CA MET A 208 -6.50 -15.41 -7.62
C MET A 208 -6.02 -15.51 -6.19
N MET A 209 -4.99 -16.30 -5.99
CA MET A 209 -4.25 -16.39 -4.74
C MET A 209 -2.81 -15.96 -5.01
N ALA A 210 -2.23 -15.22 -4.09
CA ALA A 210 -0.80 -14.94 -4.12
C ALA A 210 -0.01 -16.26 -3.93
N GLN A 211 1.02 -16.45 -4.73
CA GLN A 211 1.98 -17.56 -4.61
C GLN A 211 3.26 -17.07 -3.95
#